data_8da9169ba2b6ffe043d7bda46e238b63
#
_entry.id   8da9169ba2b6ffe043d7bda46e238b63
#
_cell.length_a   1.000
_cell.length_b   1.000
_cell.length_c   1.000
_cell.angle_alpha   90.00
_cell.angle_beta   90.00
_cell.angle_gamma   90.00
#
_symmetry.space_group_name_H-M   'P 1'
#
loop_
_entity.id
_entity.type
_entity.pdbx_description
1 polymer ?
#
loop_
_entity_poly.entity_id
_entity_poly.type
_entity_poly.pdbx_seq_one_letter_code
_entity_poly.pdbx_strand_id
1 'polypeptide(L)'
;MLRLRYFLFAATVAGALFAGNTQAASHKVTRLYGQAGPGLKITLKRANFVPVRHLSPGVYTFVIQDRSTLHNFHLKGPGVDKKTAVLYLGTKTWAKLRLKKGKYNFWCDAHKAQMHGSFTVR
;
A
#
# COMPACT_ATOMS: atom_id res chain seq x y z
N MET A 1 -19.20 -60.65 -58.30
CA MET A 1 -19.82 -60.02 -57.13
C MET A 1 -18.77 -59.15 -56.42
N LEU A 2 -18.80 -57.85 -56.57
CA LEU A 2 -17.86 -56.92 -56.02
C LEU A 2 -18.41 -56.44 -54.69
N ARG A 3 -17.76 -56.78 -53.56
CA ARG A 3 -18.15 -56.29 -52.26
C ARG A 3 -17.31 -55.01 -51.95
N LEU A 4 -17.97 -53.87 -52.01
CA LEU A 4 -17.42 -52.58 -51.65
C LEU A 4 -17.37 -52.45 -50.10
N ARG A 5 -16.18 -52.43 -49.54
CA ARG A 5 -15.96 -52.18 -48.08
C ARG A 5 -15.78 -50.70 -47.87
N TYR A 6 -16.73 -50.02 -47.25
CA TYR A 6 -16.61 -48.67 -46.78
C TYR A 6 -15.79 -48.69 -45.47
N PHE A 7 -14.60 -48.11 -45.52
CA PHE A 7 -13.84 -47.76 -44.30
C PHE A 7 -14.37 -46.45 -43.79
N LEU A 8 -15.00 -46.48 -42.61
CA LEU A 8 -15.34 -45.29 -41.84
C LEU A 8 -14.09 -44.83 -41.09
N PHE A 9 -13.49 -43.73 -41.54
CA PHE A 9 -12.49 -43.02 -40.75
C PHE A 9 -13.21 -42.16 -39.70
N ALA A 10 -13.11 -42.58 -38.43
CA ALA A 10 -13.49 -41.73 -37.32
C ALA A 10 -12.34 -40.74 -37.04
N ALA A 11 -12.55 -39.48 -37.40
CA ALA A 11 -11.64 -38.40 -37.01
C ALA A 11 -11.92 -38.01 -35.58
N THR A 12 -11.04 -38.41 -34.67
CA THR A 12 -11.04 -37.91 -33.29
C THR A 12 -10.39 -36.52 -33.25
N VAL A 13 -11.23 -35.50 -33.09
CA VAL A 13 -10.75 -34.13 -32.80
C VAL A 13 -10.36 -34.08 -31.33
N ALA A 14 -9.05 -34.12 -31.08
CA ALA A 14 -8.50 -33.84 -29.74
C ALA A 14 -8.57 -32.33 -29.50
N GLY A 15 -9.58 -31.88 -28.76
CA GLY A 15 -9.67 -30.50 -28.27
C GLY A 15 -8.59 -30.26 -27.21
N ALA A 16 -7.56 -29.52 -27.56
CA ALA A 16 -6.59 -29.03 -26.60
C ALA A 16 -7.24 -27.91 -25.74
N LEU A 17 -7.60 -28.24 -24.51
CA LEU A 17 -7.99 -27.26 -23.51
C LEU A 17 -6.75 -26.48 -23.10
N PHE A 18 -6.56 -25.30 -23.67
CA PHE A 18 -5.63 -24.32 -23.16
C PHE A 18 -6.19 -23.79 -21.83
N ALA A 19 -5.75 -24.38 -20.72
CA ALA A 19 -5.92 -23.78 -19.41
C ALA A 19 -5.04 -22.51 -19.38
N GLY A 20 -5.65 -21.37 -19.69
CA GLY A 20 -4.98 -20.09 -19.55
C GLY A 20 -4.65 -19.89 -18.07
N ASN A 21 -3.36 -19.96 -17.74
CA ASN A 21 -2.85 -19.58 -16.43
C ASN A 21 -2.98 -18.05 -16.32
N THR A 22 -4.12 -17.56 -15.85
CA THR A 22 -4.26 -16.17 -15.41
C THR A 22 -3.54 -16.03 -14.09
N GLN A 23 -2.23 -15.82 -14.14
CA GLN A 23 -1.48 -15.36 -12.98
C GLN A 23 -1.96 -13.94 -12.68
N ALA A 24 -2.78 -13.80 -11.61
CA ALA A 24 -3.11 -12.50 -11.08
C ALA A 24 -1.80 -11.82 -10.66
N ALA A 25 -1.47 -10.68 -11.31
CA ALA A 25 -0.31 -9.88 -10.95
C ALA A 25 -0.46 -9.47 -9.48
N SER A 26 0.43 -9.94 -8.60
CA SER A 26 0.50 -9.50 -7.22
C SER A 26 0.92 -8.04 -7.20
N HIS A 27 -0.04 -7.13 -7.07
CA HIS A 27 0.25 -5.70 -6.90
C HIS A 27 0.92 -5.51 -5.55
N LYS A 28 2.24 -5.29 -5.59
CA LYS A 28 3.02 -4.97 -4.39
C LYS A 28 2.50 -3.65 -3.81
N VAL A 29 1.88 -3.72 -2.63
CA VAL A 29 1.40 -2.52 -1.94
C VAL A 29 2.57 -1.62 -1.58
N THR A 30 2.51 -0.36 -2.01
CA THR A 30 3.55 0.63 -1.73
C THR A 30 3.63 0.93 -0.24
N ARG A 31 4.85 0.87 0.30
CA ARG A 31 5.13 1.22 1.70
C ARG A 31 5.62 2.66 1.82
N LEU A 32 5.12 3.34 2.82
CA LEU A 32 5.55 4.68 3.24
C LEU A 32 6.07 4.60 4.67
N TYR A 33 7.09 5.36 4.97
CA TYR A 33 7.82 5.29 6.23
C TYR A 33 7.70 6.62 6.98
N GLY A 34 6.95 6.60 8.07
CA GLY A 34 6.81 7.72 9.00
C GLY A 34 7.78 7.58 10.17
N GLN A 35 8.26 8.68 10.68
CA GLN A 35 9.09 8.73 11.87
C GLN A 35 8.74 9.92 12.74
N ALA A 36 8.57 9.69 14.03
CA ALA A 36 8.41 10.72 15.05
C ALA A 36 9.62 10.69 16.02
N GLY A 37 10.34 11.81 16.13
CA GLY A 37 11.59 11.89 16.89
C GLY A 37 12.77 11.15 16.23
N PRO A 38 13.95 11.04 16.91
CA PRO A 38 14.24 11.75 18.16
C PRO A 38 14.29 13.26 17.95
N GLY A 39 14.11 14.02 19.02
CA GLY A 39 14.02 15.48 18.97
C GLY A 39 12.70 15.96 18.32
N LEU A 40 12.59 17.25 18.03
CA LEU A 40 11.40 17.88 17.44
C LEU A 40 11.35 17.66 15.91
N LYS A 41 11.35 16.41 15.49
CA LYS A 41 11.39 16.02 14.07
C LYS A 41 10.32 14.98 13.75
N ILE A 42 9.58 15.22 12.70
CA ILE A 42 8.62 14.27 12.13
C ILE A 42 8.80 14.19 10.60
N THR A 43 8.77 13.01 10.04
CA THR A 43 8.98 12.81 8.61
C THR A 43 8.06 11.74 8.07
N LEU A 44 7.72 11.84 6.77
CA LEU A 44 7.08 10.78 6.01
C LEU A 44 7.82 10.65 4.67
N LYS A 45 8.34 9.47 4.37
CA LYS A 45 9.21 9.22 3.22
C LYS A 45 8.79 7.97 2.45
N ARG A 46 9.20 7.91 1.19
CA ARG A 46 9.18 6.69 0.37
C ARG A 46 10.36 5.77 0.74
N ALA A 47 10.36 4.54 0.24
CA ALA A 47 11.44 3.58 0.46
C ALA A 47 12.83 4.08 0.02
N ASN A 48 12.89 4.97 -0.98
CA ASN A 48 14.13 5.62 -1.45
C ASN A 48 14.51 6.88 -0.64
N PHE A 49 13.96 7.05 0.55
CA PHE A 49 14.18 8.19 1.47
C PHE A 49 13.69 9.55 0.97
N VAL A 50 13.04 9.63 -0.17
CA VAL A 50 12.45 10.87 -0.69
C VAL A 50 11.19 11.23 0.11
N PRO A 51 11.05 12.49 0.59
CA PRO A 51 9.85 12.94 1.27
C PRO A 51 8.60 12.77 0.41
N VAL A 52 7.51 12.32 1.02
CA VAL A 52 6.21 12.20 0.38
C VAL A 52 5.58 13.58 0.23
N ARG A 53 5.34 14.02 -1.00
CA ARG A 53 4.65 15.29 -1.33
C ARG A 53 3.35 15.04 -2.07
N HIS A 54 3.36 14.09 -3.00
CA HIS A 54 2.22 13.72 -3.83
C HIS A 54 2.13 12.21 -3.95
N LEU A 55 0.91 11.68 -3.90
CA LEU A 55 0.59 10.28 -4.15
C LEU A 55 -0.59 10.19 -5.11
N SER A 56 -0.72 9.07 -5.79
CA SER A 56 -1.95 8.72 -6.50
C SER A 56 -2.96 8.09 -5.52
N PRO A 57 -4.27 8.22 -5.77
CA PRO A 57 -5.26 7.47 -5.00
C PRO A 57 -4.97 5.97 -5.04
N GLY A 58 -5.12 5.29 -3.92
CA GLY A 58 -4.85 3.86 -3.84
C GLY A 58 -4.62 3.36 -2.43
N VAL A 59 -4.06 2.17 -2.34
CA VAL A 59 -3.82 1.47 -1.07
C VAL A 59 -2.34 1.51 -0.73
N TYR A 60 -2.02 1.93 0.48
CA TYR A 60 -0.67 2.09 0.99
C TYR A 60 -0.52 1.43 2.36
N THR A 61 0.68 0.94 2.66
CA THR A 61 1.05 0.49 4.00
C THR A 61 1.98 1.52 4.62
N PHE A 62 1.63 2.01 5.80
CA PHE A 62 2.45 2.93 6.56
C PHE A 62 3.23 2.16 7.62
N VAL A 63 4.54 2.32 7.63
CA VAL A 63 5.43 1.80 8.67
C VAL A 63 5.90 2.99 9.49
N ILE A 64 5.40 3.11 10.71
CA ILE A 64 5.65 4.27 11.58
C ILE A 64 6.64 3.88 12.66
N GLN A 65 7.78 4.57 12.69
CA GLN A 65 8.77 4.47 13.76
C GLN A 65 8.56 5.62 14.75
N ASP A 66 8.09 5.29 15.93
CA ASP A 66 8.04 6.22 17.04
C ASP A 66 9.30 6.03 17.89
N ARG A 67 10.17 7.03 17.86
CA ARG A 67 11.51 6.98 18.44
C ARG A 67 11.64 7.78 19.74
N SER A 68 10.51 8.14 20.34
CA SER A 68 10.49 8.92 21.58
C SER A 68 9.18 8.70 22.33
N THR A 69 9.25 8.52 23.64
CA THR A 69 8.07 8.52 24.53
C THR A 69 7.47 9.91 24.74
N LEU A 70 8.01 10.94 24.12
CA LEU A 70 7.53 12.34 24.18
C LEU A 70 6.77 12.75 22.92
N HIS A 71 6.76 11.91 21.91
CA HIS A 71 6.18 12.20 20.61
C HIS A 71 5.23 11.10 20.16
N ASN A 72 4.40 11.41 19.18
CA ASN A 72 3.62 10.43 18.43
C ASN A 72 3.57 10.81 16.96
N PHE A 73 3.04 9.92 16.15
CA PHE A 73 2.75 10.16 14.73
C PHE A 73 1.23 10.08 14.53
N HIS A 74 0.62 11.20 14.19
CA HIS A 74 -0.80 11.30 13.90
C HIS A 74 -0.98 11.66 12.43
N LEU A 75 -1.70 10.82 11.68
CA LEU A 75 -2.04 11.02 10.27
C LEU A 75 -3.53 11.24 10.14
N LYS A 76 -3.94 12.33 9.50
CA LYS A 76 -5.34 12.65 9.25
C LYS A 76 -5.57 13.20 7.84
N GLY A 77 -6.63 12.75 7.22
CA GLY A 77 -7.10 13.20 5.91
C GLY A 77 -8.42 12.53 5.54
N PRO A 78 -8.88 12.60 4.27
CA PRO A 78 -10.14 12.00 3.85
C PRO A 78 -10.24 10.52 4.17
N GLY A 79 -11.15 10.15 5.09
CA GLY A 79 -11.38 8.78 5.52
C GLY A 79 -10.27 8.14 6.36
N VAL A 80 -9.27 8.90 6.80
CA VAL A 80 -8.14 8.41 7.61
C VAL A 80 -7.96 9.29 8.83
N ASP A 81 -7.88 8.65 9.99
CA ASP A 81 -7.48 9.25 11.26
C ASP A 81 -6.77 8.17 12.08
N LYS A 82 -5.44 8.13 11.99
CA LYS A 82 -4.58 7.13 12.61
C LYS A 82 -3.48 7.77 13.41
N LYS A 83 -3.21 7.25 14.60
CA LYS A 83 -2.11 7.76 15.44
C LYS A 83 -1.46 6.66 16.27
N THR A 84 -0.19 6.86 16.59
CA THR A 84 0.49 6.15 17.68
C THR A 84 0.20 6.84 19.00
N ALA A 85 0.31 6.12 20.11
CA ALA A 85 0.23 6.74 21.44
C ALA A 85 1.51 7.55 21.74
N VAL A 86 1.40 8.68 22.47
CA VAL A 86 2.56 9.52 22.82
C VAL A 86 3.60 8.73 23.62
N LEU A 87 3.18 7.86 24.52
CA LEU A 87 4.10 7.04 25.32
C LEU A 87 4.64 5.80 24.61
N TYR A 88 4.20 5.55 23.39
CA TYR A 88 4.65 4.40 22.61
C TYR A 88 6.06 4.61 22.08
N LEU A 89 6.90 3.59 22.21
CA LEU A 89 8.22 3.54 21.60
C LEU A 89 8.33 2.27 20.77
N GLY A 90 8.63 2.40 19.49
CA GLY A 90 8.75 1.24 18.60
C GLY A 90 8.16 1.48 17.20
N THR A 91 7.84 0.41 16.50
CA THR A 91 7.32 0.45 15.14
C THR A 91 5.87 -0.03 15.09
N LYS A 92 5.00 0.77 14.49
CA LYS A 92 3.61 0.42 14.17
C LYS A 92 3.45 0.31 12.65
N THR A 93 2.75 -0.71 12.21
CA THR A 93 2.39 -0.88 10.80
C THR A 93 0.89 -0.70 10.62
N TRP A 94 0.51 0.26 9.79
CA TRP A 94 -0.87 0.46 9.35
C TRP A 94 -1.00 -0.09 7.94
N ALA A 95 -1.46 -1.34 7.87
CA ALA A 95 -1.53 -2.07 6.61
C ALA A 95 -2.74 -1.63 5.79
N LYS A 96 -2.54 -1.50 4.48
CA LYS A 96 -3.61 -1.35 3.48
C LYS A 96 -4.57 -0.20 3.75
N LEU A 97 -4.04 0.98 4.09
CA LEU A 97 -4.84 2.19 4.16
C LEU A 97 -5.20 2.67 2.75
N ARG A 98 -6.50 2.86 2.52
CA ARG A 98 -6.99 3.45 1.26
C ARG A 98 -6.95 4.96 1.35
N LEU A 99 -6.15 5.57 0.49
CA LEU A 99 -6.04 7.02 0.36
C LEU A 99 -6.90 7.51 -0.80
N LYS A 100 -7.86 8.39 -0.49
CA LYS A 100 -8.69 9.11 -1.46
C LYS A 100 -8.03 10.43 -1.82
N LYS A 101 -8.45 11.04 -2.94
CA LYS A 101 -8.03 12.41 -3.30
C LYS A 101 -8.26 13.39 -2.16
N GLY A 102 -7.29 14.25 -1.92
CA GLY A 102 -7.35 15.29 -0.92
C GLY A 102 -6.03 15.56 -0.23
N LYS A 103 -6.07 16.47 0.74
CA LYS A 103 -4.92 16.83 1.55
C LYS A 103 -4.87 16.00 2.82
N TYR A 104 -3.70 15.47 3.12
CA TYR A 104 -3.39 14.72 4.34
C TYR A 104 -2.36 15.51 5.14
N ASN A 105 -2.59 15.55 6.45
CA ASN A 105 -1.66 16.16 7.39
C ASN A 105 -1.14 15.09 8.35
N PHE A 106 0.11 15.24 8.79
CA PHE A 106 0.67 14.45 9.86
C PHE A 106 1.41 15.33 10.84
N TRP A 107 1.32 14.99 12.11
CA TRP A 107 1.92 15.82 13.18
C TRP A 107 2.14 14.98 14.45
N CYS A 108 2.88 15.56 15.40
CA CYS A 108 2.92 15.09 16.78
C CYS A 108 1.87 15.87 17.59
N ASP A 109 0.98 15.19 18.30
CA ASP A 109 -0.09 15.84 19.07
C ASP A 109 0.47 16.78 20.17
N ALA A 110 1.58 16.39 20.82
CA ALA A 110 2.21 17.20 21.86
C ALA A 110 3.00 18.40 21.32
N HIS A 111 3.46 18.38 20.05
CA HIS A 111 4.35 19.38 19.47
C HIS A 111 3.93 19.77 18.05
N LYS A 112 2.63 19.95 17.82
CA LYS A 112 2.09 20.19 16.48
C LYS A 112 2.68 21.41 15.77
N ALA A 113 3.07 22.45 16.52
CA ALA A 113 3.67 23.66 15.96
C ALA A 113 5.06 23.42 15.36
N GLN A 114 5.85 22.50 15.92
CA GLN A 114 7.21 22.20 15.47
C GLN A 114 7.29 20.93 14.64
N MET A 115 6.38 19.96 14.88
CA MET A 115 6.40 18.63 14.29
C MET A 115 5.14 18.42 13.46
N HIS A 116 5.16 18.88 12.22
CA HIS A 116 4.06 18.66 11.27
C HIS A 116 4.57 18.58 9.83
N GLY A 117 3.75 17.98 8.99
CA GLY A 117 3.93 17.93 7.55
C GLY A 117 2.62 17.62 6.84
N SER A 118 2.65 17.66 5.53
CA SER A 118 1.47 17.35 4.71
C SER A 118 1.86 16.76 3.36
N PHE A 119 0.91 16.08 2.73
CA PHE A 119 1.00 15.64 1.35
C PHE A 119 -0.38 15.67 0.70
N THR A 120 -0.40 15.63 -0.63
CA THR A 120 -1.63 15.63 -1.42
C THR A 120 -1.77 14.32 -2.17
N VAL A 121 -2.98 13.79 -2.22
CA VAL A 121 -3.39 12.65 -3.06
C VAL A 121 -4.20 13.20 -4.25
N ARG A 122 -3.75 12.95 -5.47
CA ARG A 122 -4.34 13.47 -6.71
C ARG A 122 -4.20 12.55 -7.92
#